data_b8291092293445d37fa5cb90384b9d04
#
_entry.id   b8291092293445d37fa5cb90384b9d04
#
_cell.length_a   1.000
_cell.length_b   1.000
_cell.length_c   1.000
_cell.angle_alpha   90.00
_cell.angle_beta   90.00
_cell.angle_gamma   90.00
#
_symmetry.space_group_name_H-M   'P 1'
#
loop_
_entity.id
_entity.type
_entity.pdbx_description
1 polymer ?
#
loop_
_entity_poly.entity_id
_entity_poly.type
_entity_poly.pdbx_seq_one_letter_code
_entity_poly.pdbx_strand_id
1 'polypeptide(L)'
;EQGLTDLTAALQASARQPWHAAPLLAQDAAAGATVPVHNPADHRNVVGQVQEATEADVDNALTWAHQAAPQWAATAPVERAAALLRAADLLEEQMPQLLGLLMREAGKTAANAIAEVREAVDFLRYYAAQAQASFANATHVPLGPVVCISPWNFPLAIFIGQVAAALAAGNTVLAKPAEQTPLIAAQAVRTLWQAGVPRAAVQLLPGQGETVGARLVADERTMGVVFT
;
A
#
# COMPACT_ATOMS: atom_id res chain seq x y z
N GLU A 1 7.83 -22.87 -22.85
CA GLU A 1 6.43 -22.85 -23.36
C GLU A 1 5.41 -22.90 -22.20
N GLN A 2 5.53 -23.85 -21.24
CA GLN A 2 4.59 -23.96 -20.11
C GLN A 2 4.48 -22.64 -19.32
N GLY A 3 5.60 -22.01 -18.95
CA GLY A 3 5.60 -20.76 -18.17
C GLY A 3 4.91 -19.59 -18.87
N LEU A 4 4.95 -19.50 -20.21
CA LEU A 4 4.21 -18.48 -20.97
C LEU A 4 2.72 -18.78 -20.98
N THR A 5 2.34 -20.04 -21.08
CA THR A 5 0.94 -20.46 -21.01
C THR A 5 0.34 -20.14 -19.65
N ASP A 6 1.06 -20.46 -18.57
CA ASP A 6 0.62 -20.20 -17.20
C ASP A 6 0.51 -18.69 -16.93
N LEU A 7 1.47 -17.90 -17.39
CA LEU A 7 1.42 -16.44 -17.27
C LEU A 7 0.23 -15.87 -18.05
N THR A 8 -0.02 -16.34 -19.27
CA THR A 8 -1.16 -15.88 -20.09
C THR A 8 -2.48 -16.17 -19.38
N ALA A 9 -2.63 -17.37 -18.81
CA ALA A 9 -3.82 -17.75 -18.05
C ALA A 9 -4.00 -16.85 -16.80
N ALA A 10 -2.92 -16.56 -16.09
CA ALA A 10 -2.96 -15.69 -14.91
C ALA A 10 -3.33 -14.23 -15.27
N LEU A 11 -2.80 -13.69 -16.36
CA LEU A 11 -3.17 -12.35 -16.86
C LEU A 11 -4.65 -12.28 -17.25
N GLN A 12 -5.17 -13.33 -17.92
CA GLN A 12 -6.59 -13.42 -18.25
C GLN A 12 -7.46 -13.52 -16.99
N ALA A 13 -7.04 -14.27 -15.99
CA ALA A 13 -7.74 -14.38 -14.70
C ALA A 13 -7.77 -13.02 -13.99
N SER A 14 -6.63 -12.32 -13.91
CA SER A 14 -6.54 -10.97 -13.36
C SER A 14 -7.46 -9.97 -14.07
N ALA A 15 -7.60 -10.09 -15.40
CA ALA A 15 -8.48 -9.22 -16.17
C ALA A 15 -9.99 -9.44 -15.88
N ARG A 16 -10.36 -10.60 -15.37
CA ARG A 16 -11.75 -10.95 -15.00
C ARG A 16 -12.05 -10.70 -13.53
N GLN A 17 -11.03 -10.46 -12.71
CA GLN A 17 -11.21 -10.25 -11.28
C GLN A 17 -11.92 -8.91 -11.05
N PRO A 18 -12.93 -8.85 -10.18
CA PRO A 18 -13.56 -7.61 -9.78
C PRO A 18 -12.66 -6.87 -8.77
N TRP A 19 -11.71 -6.07 -9.28
CA TRP A 19 -10.83 -5.29 -8.44
C TRP A 19 -11.60 -4.18 -7.72
N HIS A 20 -11.32 -4.01 -6.43
CA HIS A 20 -11.98 -3.01 -5.61
C HIS A 20 -11.00 -2.39 -4.61
N ALA A 21 -11.02 -1.06 -4.55
CA ALA A 21 -10.36 -0.27 -3.51
C ALA A 21 -11.40 0.47 -2.67
N ALA A 22 -11.16 0.59 -1.39
CA ALA A 22 -11.94 1.38 -0.46
C ALA A 22 -11.00 1.82 0.67
N PRO A 23 -11.41 2.71 1.57
CA PRO A 23 -10.66 2.96 2.79
C PRO A 23 -10.44 1.64 3.55
N LEU A 24 -9.18 1.28 3.76
CA LEU A 24 -8.77 0.10 4.52
C LEU A 24 -8.29 0.58 5.89
N LEU A 25 -9.17 0.56 6.86
CA LEU A 25 -8.95 1.15 8.18
C LEU A 25 -8.76 0.07 9.26
N ALA A 26 -8.36 0.49 10.45
CA ALA A 26 -8.28 -0.39 11.62
C ALA A 26 -9.61 -1.07 11.92
N GLN A 27 -10.72 -0.34 11.75
CA GLN A 27 -12.09 -0.86 11.71
C GLN A 27 -12.64 -0.71 10.28
N ASP A 28 -13.61 -1.52 9.92
CA ASP A 28 -14.18 -1.48 8.59
C ASP A 28 -14.87 -0.12 8.37
N ALA A 29 -14.53 0.53 7.26
CA ALA A 29 -15.19 1.75 6.82
C ALA A 29 -16.65 1.49 6.43
N ALA A 30 -17.48 2.50 6.55
CA ALA A 30 -18.86 2.42 6.05
C ALA A 30 -18.86 2.23 4.52
N ALA A 31 -19.82 1.44 4.04
CA ALA A 31 -20.02 1.33 2.60
C ALA A 31 -20.44 2.69 2.02
N GLY A 32 -19.83 3.05 0.89
CA GLY A 32 -20.05 4.32 0.21
C GLY A 32 -20.19 4.17 -1.30
N ALA A 33 -20.44 5.29 -1.97
CA ALA A 33 -20.49 5.33 -3.43
C ALA A 33 -19.12 4.99 -4.03
N THR A 34 -19.11 4.22 -5.11
CA THR A 34 -17.90 3.87 -5.84
C THR A 34 -17.86 4.57 -7.19
N VAL A 35 -16.65 4.85 -7.66
CA VAL A 35 -16.39 5.34 -9.01
C VAL A 35 -15.53 4.34 -9.78
N PRO A 36 -15.71 4.23 -11.11
CA PRO A 36 -14.94 3.29 -11.91
C PRO A 36 -13.49 3.75 -12.06
N VAL A 37 -12.55 2.81 -11.99
CA VAL A 37 -11.14 2.99 -12.36
C VAL A 37 -10.98 2.47 -13.78
N HIS A 38 -10.57 3.34 -14.69
CA HIS A 38 -10.46 3.05 -16.12
C HIS A 38 -9.04 2.70 -16.54
N ASN A 39 -8.92 1.82 -17.53
CA ASN A 39 -7.67 1.53 -18.19
C ASN A 39 -7.23 2.77 -19.02
N PRO A 40 -6.04 3.34 -18.77
CA PRO A 40 -5.59 4.52 -19.50
C PRO A 40 -5.36 4.28 -21.01
N ALA A 41 -5.18 3.02 -21.44
CA ALA A 41 -5.04 2.66 -22.85
C ALA A 41 -6.40 2.48 -23.57
N ASP A 42 -7.47 2.19 -22.85
CA ASP A 42 -8.85 2.11 -23.37
C ASP A 42 -9.85 2.47 -22.27
N HIS A 43 -10.31 3.69 -22.25
CA HIS A 43 -11.22 4.21 -21.23
C HIS A 43 -12.60 3.53 -21.21
N ARG A 44 -12.95 2.72 -22.22
CA ARG A 44 -14.16 1.86 -22.19
C ARG A 44 -13.96 0.63 -21.30
N ASN A 45 -12.71 0.27 -21.01
CA ASN A 45 -12.34 -0.86 -20.17
C ASN A 45 -12.26 -0.43 -18.70
N VAL A 46 -13.23 -0.83 -17.91
CA VAL A 46 -13.22 -0.64 -16.46
C VAL A 46 -12.35 -1.71 -15.83
N VAL A 47 -11.32 -1.29 -15.10
CA VAL A 47 -10.40 -2.19 -14.39
C VAL A 47 -10.98 -2.65 -13.05
N GLY A 48 -11.64 -1.73 -12.35
CA GLY A 48 -12.23 -1.98 -11.05
C GLY A 48 -13.02 -0.78 -10.55
N GLN A 49 -13.33 -0.78 -9.26
CA GLN A 49 -14.09 0.29 -8.61
C GLN A 49 -13.30 0.82 -7.41
N VAL A 50 -13.41 2.12 -7.14
CA VAL A 50 -12.85 2.73 -5.93
C VAL A 50 -13.92 3.49 -5.16
N GLN A 51 -13.96 3.30 -3.84
CA GLN A 51 -14.64 4.17 -2.89
C GLN A 51 -13.59 5.12 -2.31
N GLU A 52 -13.80 6.41 -2.45
CA GLU A 52 -12.92 7.41 -1.84
C GLU A 52 -13.19 7.53 -0.34
N ALA A 53 -12.16 7.91 0.43
CA ALA A 53 -12.28 8.15 1.85
C ALA A 53 -13.06 9.44 2.12
N THR A 54 -13.97 9.38 3.08
CA THR A 54 -14.68 10.55 3.61
C THR A 54 -13.81 11.28 4.64
N GLU A 55 -14.23 12.48 5.02
CA GLU A 55 -13.59 13.20 6.13
C GLU A 55 -13.64 12.41 7.44
N ALA A 56 -14.72 11.69 7.70
CA ALA A 56 -14.84 10.82 8.86
C ALA A 56 -13.87 9.65 8.82
N ASP A 57 -13.64 9.07 7.63
CA ASP A 57 -12.64 8.00 7.45
C ASP A 57 -11.23 8.50 7.74
N VAL A 58 -10.89 9.72 7.30
CA VAL A 58 -9.59 10.36 7.57
C VAL A 58 -9.41 10.58 9.07
N ASP A 59 -10.42 11.12 9.76
CA ASP A 59 -10.34 11.36 11.20
C ASP A 59 -10.22 10.06 12.00
N ASN A 60 -10.99 9.04 11.64
CA ASN A 60 -10.92 7.72 12.24
C ASN A 60 -9.53 7.09 12.03
N ALA A 61 -8.99 7.16 10.80
CA ALA A 61 -7.68 6.61 10.49
C ALA A 61 -6.57 7.27 11.30
N LEU A 62 -6.58 8.60 11.42
CA LEU A 62 -5.65 9.37 12.24
C LEU A 62 -5.75 8.98 13.71
N THR A 63 -6.97 8.86 14.24
CA THR A 63 -7.22 8.44 15.62
C THR A 63 -6.64 7.06 15.89
N TRP A 64 -6.92 6.07 15.04
CA TRP A 64 -6.42 4.71 15.21
C TRP A 64 -4.90 4.62 15.02
N ALA A 65 -4.34 5.34 14.04
CA ALA A 65 -2.88 5.37 13.83
C ALA A 65 -2.16 5.96 15.05
N HIS A 66 -2.68 7.05 15.62
CA HIS A 66 -2.13 7.67 16.82
C HIS A 66 -2.19 6.74 18.03
N GLN A 67 -3.34 6.09 18.26
CA GLN A 67 -3.52 5.15 19.37
C GLN A 67 -2.64 3.89 19.25
N ALA A 68 -2.42 3.39 18.04
CA ALA A 68 -1.62 2.21 17.77
C ALA A 68 -0.11 2.49 17.76
N ALA A 69 0.32 3.73 17.58
CA ALA A 69 1.72 4.10 17.44
C ALA A 69 2.61 3.61 18.60
N PRO A 70 2.25 3.76 19.89
CA PRO A 70 3.07 3.26 20.98
C PRO A 70 3.27 1.74 20.97
N GLN A 71 2.22 0.98 20.61
CA GLN A 71 2.29 -0.48 20.54
C GLN A 71 3.17 -0.95 19.38
N TRP A 72 2.99 -0.36 18.18
CA TRP A 72 3.81 -0.71 17.02
C TRP A 72 5.28 -0.30 17.23
N ALA A 73 5.54 0.87 17.84
CA ALA A 73 6.89 1.32 18.21
C ALA A 73 7.57 0.36 19.18
N ALA A 74 6.83 -0.21 20.13
CA ALA A 74 7.36 -1.18 21.11
C ALA A 74 7.59 -2.57 20.51
N THR A 75 7.01 -2.90 19.36
CA THR A 75 7.24 -4.17 18.65
C THR A 75 8.73 -4.31 18.31
N ALA A 76 9.30 -5.47 18.58
CA ALA A 76 10.73 -5.68 18.33
C ALA A 76 11.08 -5.50 16.85
N PRO A 77 12.23 -4.89 16.50
CA PRO A 77 12.62 -4.70 15.11
C PRO A 77 12.64 -5.99 14.28
N VAL A 78 13.03 -7.11 14.89
CA VAL A 78 13.01 -8.43 14.25
C VAL A 78 11.61 -8.90 13.88
N GLU A 79 10.60 -8.57 14.69
CA GLU A 79 9.21 -8.93 14.43
C GLU A 79 8.61 -8.06 13.31
N ARG A 80 8.90 -6.74 13.33
CA ARG A 80 8.53 -5.84 12.23
C ARG A 80 9.16 -6.28 10.91
N ALA A 81 10.45 -6.61 10.93
CA ALA A 81 11.18 -7.13 9.78
C ALA A 81 10.59 -8.45 9.26
N ALA A 82 10.23 -9.38 10.15
CA ALA A 82 9.62 -10.65 9.77
C ALA A 82 8.28 -10.47 9.05
N ALA A 83 7.47 -9.49 9.46
CA ALA A 83 6.22 -9.17 8.76
C ALA A 83 6.49 -8.62 7.34
N LEU A 84 7.50 -7.74 7.18
CA LEU A 84 7.87 -7.22 5.86
C LEU A 84 8.44 -8.31 4.94
N LEU A 85 9.23 -9.24 5.46
CA LEU A 85 9.73 -10.39 4.69
C LEU A 85 8.60 -11.28 4.20
N ARG A 86 7.62 -11.60 5.07
CA ARG A 86 6.42 -12.34 4.64
C ARG A 86 5.61 -11.59 3.58
N ALA A 87 5.53 -10.26 3.68
CA ALA A 87 4.86 -9.46 2.65
C ALA A 87 5.61 -9.53 1.31
N ALA A 88 6.94 -9.55 1.32
CA ALA A 88 7.76 -9.73 0.12
C ALA A 88 7.48 -11.08 -0.55
N ASP A 89 7.45 -12.17 0.21
CA ASP A 89 7.15 -13.51 -0.30
C ASP A 89 5.73 -13.59 -0.88
N LEU A 90 4.74 -13.00 -0.21
CA LEU A 90 3.35 -12.92 -0.70
C LEU A 90 3.23 -12.11 -1.99
N LEU A 91 3.99 -11.01 -2.16
CA LEU A 91 4.00 -10.25 -3.42
C LEU A 91 4.61 -11.08 -4.56
N GLU A 92 5.66 -11.86 -4.30
CA GLU A 92 6.23 -12.78 -5.30
C GLU A 92 5.23 -13.87 -5.70
N GLU A 93 4.54 -14.47 -4.76
CA GLU A 93 3.48 -15.47 -5.02
C GLU A 93 2.32 -14.89 -5.85
N GLN A 94 1.93 -13.65 -5.57
CA GLN A 94 0.85 -12.96 -6.26
C GLN A 94 1.30 -12.27 -7.55
N MET A 95 2.59 -12.30 -7.90
CA MET A 95 3.16 -11.57 -9.04
C MET A 95 2.33 -11.69 -10.32
N PRO A 96 1.89 -12.87 -10.80
CA PRO A 96 1.16 -12.97 -12.07
C PRO A 96 -0.14 -12.16 -12.07
N GLN A 97 -0.85 -12.10 -10.93
CA GLN A 97 -2.09 -11.33 -10.78
C GLN A 97 -1.80 -9.82 -10.73
N LEU A 98 -0.75 -9.43 -9.99
CA LEU A 98 -0.33 -8.03 -9.86
C LEU A 98 0.15 -7.45 -11.19
N LEU A 99 0.84 -8.24 -12.03
CA LEU A 99 1.23 -7.84 -13.37
C LEU A 99 0.00 -7.45 -14.22
N GLY A 100 -1.03 -8.27 -14.20
CA GLY A 100 -2.27 -7.99 -14.93
C GLY A 100 -2.97 -6.71 -14.45
N LEU A 101 -2.96 -6.47 -13.15
CA LEU A 101 -3.51 -5.25 -12.58
C LEU A 101 -2.68 -4.02 -12.97
N LEU A 102 -1.35 -4.05 -12.79
CA LEU A 102 -0.43 -2.96 -13.13
C LEU A 102 -0.51 -2.56 -14.62
N MET A 103 -0.60 -3.56 -15.50
CA MET A 103 -0.74 -3.31 -16.94
C MET A 103 -2.03 -2.60 -17.28
N ARG A 104 -3.13 -2.91 -16.61
CA ARG A 104 -4.46 -2.35 -16.89
C ARG A 104 -4.72 -1.04 -16.15
N GLU A 105 -4.35 -0.93 -14.87
CA GLU A 105 -4.60 0.26 -14.06
C GLU A 105 -3.60 1.38 -14.34
N ALA A 106 -2.30 1.05 -14.44
CA ALA A 106 -1.22 2.03 -14.62
C ALA A 106 -0.67 2.11 -16.05
N GLY A 107 -1.23 1.33 -17.01
CA GLY A 107 -0.78 1.32 -18.39
C GLY A 107 0.66 0.80 -18.59
N LYS A 108 1.14 -0.03 -17.67
CA LYS A 108 2.52 -0.57 -17.72
C LYS A 108 2.69 -1.58 -18.84
N THR A 109 3.89 -1.62 -19.44
CA THR A 109 4.30 -2.78 -20.23
C THR A 109 4.56 -3.98 -19.32
N ALA A 110 4.52 -5.20 -19.83
CA ALA A 110 4.83 -6.40 -19.05
C ALA A 110 6.21 -6.33 -18.38
N ALA A 111 7.23 -5.85 -19.10
CA ALA A 111 8.59 -5.70 -18.56
C ALA A 111 8.63 -4.69 -17.40
N ASN A 112 7.95 -3.54 -17.54
CA ASN A 112 7.89 -2.53 -16.49
C ASN A 112 7.05 -3.01 -15.28
N ALA A 113 5.98 -3.77 -15.50
CA ALA A 113 5.19 -4.35 -14.41
C ALA A 113 6.01 -5.39 -13.61
N ILE A 114 6.82 -6.22 -14.29
CA ILE A 114 7.74 -7.15 -13.62
C ILE A 114 8.77 -6.37 -12.78
N ALA A 115 9.39 -5.32 -13.34
CA ALA A 115 10.34 -4.49 -12.62
C ALA A 115 9.69 -3.86 -11.38
N GLU A 116 8.47 -3.38 -11.50
CA GLU A 116 7.67 -2.77 -10.43
C GLU A 116 7.45 -3.72 -9.25
N VAL A 117 7.01 -4.96 -9.52
CA VAL A 117 6.81 -5.95 -8.45
C VAL A 117 8.13 -6.34 -7.79
N ARG A 118 9.19 -6.54 -8.59
CA ARG A 118 10.52 -6.87 -8.07
C ARG A 118 11.07 -5.75 -7.18
N GLU A 119 10.96 -4.51 -7.61
CA GLU A 119 11.40 -3.36 -6.82
C GLU A 119 10.61 -3.23 -5.50
N ALA A 120 9.29 -3.47 -5.50
CA ALA A 120 8.49 -3.50 -4.29
C ALA A 120 8.97 -4.59 -3.31
N VAL A 121 9.28 -5.79 -3.82
CA VAL A 121 9.85 -6.90 -3.04
C VAL A 121 11.22 -6.52 -2.48
N ASP A 122 12.08 -5.90 -3.30
CA ASP A 122 13.41 -5.47 -2.88
C ASP A 122 13.34 -4.39 -1.79
N PHE A 123 12.41 -3.43 -1.86
CA PHE A 123 12.18 -2.46 -0.78
C PHE A 123 11.77 -3.13 0.53
N LEU A 124 10.84 -4.09 0.50
CA LEU A 124 10.42 -4.81 1.70
C LEU A 124 11.60 -5.54 2.35
N ARG A 125 12.42 -6.25 1.56
CA ARG A 125 13.61 -6.97 2.02
C ARG A 125 14.69 -6.02 2.52
N TYR A 126 14.92 -4.92 1.81
CA TYR A 126 15.91 -3.91 2.18
C TYR A 126 15.58 -3.28 3.54
N TYR A 127 14.36 -2.77 3.73
CA TYR A 127 13.99 -2.14 4.99
C TYR A 127 13.85 -3.14 6.14
N ALA A 128 13.47 -4.39 5.88
CA ALA A 128 13.54 -5.45 6.87
C ALA A 128 14.97 -5.69 7.36
N ALA A 129 15.93 -5.76 6.45
CA ALA A 129 17.34 -5.89 6.79
C ALA A 129 17.88 -4.69 7.58
N GLN A 130 17.51 -3.45 7.18
CA GLN A 130 17.88 -2.24 7.91
C GLN A 130 17.31 -2.22 9.33
N ALA A 131 16.04 -2.64 9.51
CA ALA A 131 15.42 -2.71 10.84
C ALA A 131 16.18 -3.66 11.77
N GLN A 132 16.57 -4.83 11.26
CA GLN A 132 17.32 -5.82 12.04
C GLN A 132 18.75 -5.36 12.37
N ALA A 133 19.43 -4.70 11.43
CA ALA A 133 20.82 -4.32 11.58
C ALA A 133 21.05 -3.03 12.39
N SER A 134 20.13 -2.05 12.28
CA SER A 134 20.42 -0.68 12.69
C SER A 134 19.35 -0.05 13.60
N PHE A 135 18.09 -0.52 13.60
CA PHE A 135 16.99 0.18 14.25
C PHE A 135 16.61 -0.44 15.60
N ALA A 136 17.59 -0.52 16.52
CA ALA A 136 17.28 -0.95 17.88
C ALA A 136 16.36 0.06 18.58
N ASN A 137 15.30 -0.40 19.24
CA ASN A 137 14.33 0.46 19.95
C ASN A 137 14.98 1.29 21.07
N ALA A 138 16.15 0.87 21.57
CA ALA A 138 16.92 1.64 22.56
C ALA A 138 17.62 2.88 21.99
N THR A 139 17.85 2.93 20.67
CA THR A 139 18.63 3.99 20.00
C THR A 139 17.82 4.77 18.95
N HIS A 140 16.69 4.22 18.52
CA HIS A 140 15.85 4.82 17.48
C HIS A 140 14.43 4.96 18.01
N VAL A 141 13.93 6.18 18.02
CA VAL A 141 12.56 6.49 18.44
C VAL A 141 11.71 6.79 17.23
N PRO A 142 10.62 6.03 16.97
CA PRO A 142 9.68 6.33 15.90
C PRO A 142 9.02 7.69 16.10
N LEU A 143 8.66 8.34 15.00
CA LEU A 143 7.97 9.64 15.04
C LEU A 143 6.52 9.50 15.52
N GLY A 144 5.85 8.44 15.11
CA GLY A 144 4.41 8.23 15.31
C GLY A 144 3.68 8.02 13.98
N PRO A 145 2.47 8.58 13.78
CA PRO A 145 1.77 8.48 12.51
C PRO A 145 2.49 9.21 11.38
N VAL A 146 2.78 8.49 10.29
CA VAL A 146 3.43 9.01 9.08
C VAL A 146 2.49 8.88 7.90
N VAL A 147 2.29 9.97 7.17
CA VAL A 147 1.53 10.00 5.92
C VAL A 147 2.46 9.66 4.76
N CYS A 148 2.11 8.63 3.98
CA CYS A 148 2.83 8.25 2.77
C CYS A 148 1.98 8.58 1.54
N ILE A 149 2.46 9.50 0.69
CA ILE A 149 1.77 9.93 -0.54
C ILE A 149 2.58 9.45 -1.73
N SER A 150 2.02 8.54 -2.50
CA SER A 150 2.72 7.88 -3.62
C SER A 150 2.22 8.34 -4.98
N PRO A 151 3.08 8.28 -6.03
CA PRO A 151 2.73 8.69 -7.38
C PRO A 151 2.01 7.57 -8.15
N TRP A 152 1.41 7.93 -9.30
CA TRP A 152 0.72 7.00 -10.20
C TRP A 152 1.66 6.17 -11.08
N ASN A 153 2.85 6.68 -11.39
CA ASN A 153 3.77 6.09 -12.36
C ASN A 153 4.62 4.93 -11.79
N PHE A 154 4.74 4.84 -10.46
CA PHE A 154 5.30 3.70 -9.72
C PHE A 154 4.36 3.32 -8.57
N PRO A 155 3.13 2.87 -8.90
CA PRO A 155 2.04 2.79 -7.93
C PRO A 155 2.18 1.64 -6.93
N LEU A 156 3.05 0.67 -7.19
CA LEU A 156 3.38 -0.42 -6.27
C LEU A 156 4.75 -0.21 -5.63
N ALA A 157 5.80 0.00 -6.44
CA ALA A 157 7.17 0.06 -5.94
C ALA A 157 7.40 1.24 -4.99
N ILE A 158 7.11 2.46 -5.42
CA ILE A 158 7.28 3.66 -4.56
C ILE A 158 6.29 3.62 -3.41
N PHE A 159 5.05 3.19 -3.61
CA PHE A 159 4.06 3.01 -2.54
C PHE A 159 4.62 2.09 -1.43
N ILE A 160 5.06 0.89 -1.80
CA ILE A 160 5.64 -0.06 -0.85
C ILE A 160 6.94 0.47 -0.25
N GLY A 161 7.79 1.14 -1.02
CA GLY A 161 9.04 1.71 -0.53
C GLY A 161 8.82 2.70 0.62
N GLN A 162 7.88 3.63 0.47
CA GLN A 162 7.52 4.60 1.51
C GLN A 162 6.90 3.91 2.73
N VAL A 163 5.92 3.03 2.52
CA VAL A 163 5.20 2.32 3.58
C VAL A 163 6.13 1.40 4.36
N ALA A 164 6.96 0.61 3.66
CA ALA A 164 7.89 -0.32 4.29
C ALA A 164 8.97 0.40 5.13
N ALA A 165 9.50 1.52 4.63
CA ALA A 165 10.46 2.34 5.36
C ALA A 165 9.87 2.84 6.69
N ALA A 166 8.67 3.41 6.64
CA ALA A 166 7.98 3.93 7.81
C ALA A 166 7.63 2.82 8.82
N LEU A 167 7.08 1.68 8.35
CA LEU A 167 6.75 0.54 9.20
C LEU A 167 7.99 -0.09 9.84
N ALA A 168 9.07 -0.29 9.08
CA ALA A 168 10.33 -0.83 9.58
C ALA A 168 10.91 0.01 10.72
N ALA A 169 10.83 1.33 10.60
CA ALA A 169 11.25 2.28 11.62
C ALA A 169 10.32 2.34 12.85
N GLY A 170 9.18 1.62 12.84
CA GLY A 170 8.23 1.55 13.97
C GLY A 170 7.14 2.63 13.93
N ASN A 171 6.98 3.35 12.83
CA ASN A 171 5.91 4.32 12.64
C ASN A 171 4.62 3.64 12.20
N THR A 172 3.47 4.16 12.59
CA THR A 172 2.20 3.84 11.95
C THR A 172 2.03 4.63 10.66
N VAL A 173 1.32 4.08 9.68
CA VAL A 173 1.26 4.60 8.31
C VAL A 173 -0.17 4.89 7.89
N LEU A 174 -0.36 6.08 7.35
CA LEU A 174 -1.56 6.53 6.65
C LEU A 174 -1.20 6.65 5.16
N ALA A 175 -1.52 5.63 4.38
CA ALA A 175 -1.10 5.54 2.99
C ALA A 175 -2.16 6.14 2.05
N LYS A 176 -1.79 7.20 1.34
CA LYS A 176 -2.60 7.83 0.30
C LYS A 176 -2.00 7.52 -1.07
N PRO A 177 -2.61 6.63 -1.85
CA PRO A 177 -2.18 6.38 -3.23
C PRO A 177 -2.57 7.54 -4.14
N ALA A 178 -1.98 7.59 -5.33
CA ALA A 178 -2.49 8.47 -6.39
C ALA A 178 -3.91 8.08 -6.79
N GLU A 179 -4.72 9.06 -7.19
CA GLU A 179 -6.13 8.88 -7.55
C GLU A 179 -6.31 7.93 -8.73
N GLN A 180 -5.31 7.86 -9.61
CA GLN A 180 -5.30 7.05 -10.83
C GLN A 180 -5.07 5.56 -10.55
N THR A 181 -4.44 5.21 -9.41
CA THR A 181 -3.94 3.85 -9.15
C THR A 181 -4.27 3.33 -7.75
N PRO A 182 -5.54 3.39 -7.32
CA PRO A 182 -5.94 2.97 -5.98
C PRO A 182 -6.03 1.45 -5.81
N LEU A 183 -6.25 0.68 -6.90
CA LEU A 183 -6.52 -0.76 -6.82
C LEU A 183 -5.27 -1.55 -6.43
N ILE A 184 -4.14 -1.25 -7.07
CA ILE A 184 -2.86 -1.90 -6.75
C ILE A 184 -2.39 -1.56 -5.33
N ALA A 185 -2.60 -0.30 -4.89
CA ALA A 185 -2.30 0.12 -3.53
C ALA A 185 -3.17 -0.61 -2.49
N ALA A 186 -4.46 -0.80 -2.78
CA ALA A 186 -5.34 -1.58 -1.92
C ALA A 186 -4.89 -3.04 -1.80
N GLN A 187 -4.43 -3.64 -2.90
CA GLN A 187 -3.87 -4.99 -2.86
C GLN A 187 -2.58 -5.05 -2.03
N ALA A 188 -1.71 -4.06 -2.17
CA ALA A 188 -0.47 -3.95 -1.38
C ALA A 188 -0.76 -3.89 0.14
N VAL A 189 -1.72 -3.07 0.58
CA VAL A 189 -2.09 -2.99 2.01
C VAL A 189 -2.72 -4.29 2.50
N ARG A 190 -3.59 -4.95 1.71
CA ARG A 190 -4.14 -6.27 2.07
C ARG A 190 -3.04 -7.31 2.23
N THR A 191 -2.02 -7.29 1.37
CA THR A 191 -0.85 -8.18 1.47
C THR A 191 -0.05 -7.91 2.74
N LEU A 192 0.16 -6.65 3.14
CA LEU A 192 0.79 -6.30 4.41
C LEU A 192 -0.01 -6.81 5.61
N TRP A 193 -1.34 -6.69 5.60
CA TRP A 193 -2.19 -7.24 6.65
C TRP A 193 -2.11 -8.77 6.72
N GLN A 194 -2.18 -9.44 5.56
CA GLN A 194 -2.02 -10.90 5.47
C GLN A 194 -0.64 -11.35 6.00
N ALA A 195 0.39 -10.56 5.81
CA ALA A 195 1.74 -10.79 6.33
C ALA A 195 1.87 -10.57 7.84
N GLY A 196 0.83 -10.06 8.50
CA GLY A 196 0.77 -9.86 9.94
C GLY A 196 1.09 -8.44 10.41
N VAL A 197 1.13 -7.46 9.51
CA VAL A 197 1.14 -6.04 9.91
C VAL A 197 -0.24 -5.70 10.49
N PRO A 198 -0.35 -5.17 11.72
CA PRO A 198 -1.63 -4.80 12.30
C PRO A 198 -2.39 -3.78 11.45
N ARG A 199 -3.71 -3.93 11.35
CA ARG A 199 -4.56 -3.02 10.56
C ARG A 199 -4.37 -1.54 10.97
N ALA A 200 -4.26 -1.27 12.26
CA ALA A 200 -4.03 0.08 12.77
C ALA A 200 -2.62 0.62 12.51
N ALA A 201 -1.64 -0.27 12.22
CA ALA A 201 -0.28 0.16 11.89
C ALA A 201 -0.13 0.59 10.43
N VAL A 202 -0.99 0.10 9.52
CA VAL A 202 -1.04 0.57 8.12
C VAL A 202 -2.48 0.65 7.64
N GLN A 203 -2.89 1.83 7.21
CA GLN A 203 -4.24 2.13 6.73
C GLN A 203 -4.17 2.79 5.36
N LEU A 204 -5.15 2.50 4.49
CA LEU A 204 -5.24 3.05 3.13
C LEU A 204 -6.38 4.05 3.05
N LEU A 205 -6.11 5.22 2.47
CA LEU A 205 -7.08 6.29 2.28
C LEU A 205 -7.07 6.75 0.81
N PRO A 206 -7.81 6.05 -0.08
CA PRO A 206 -7.99 6.51 -1.45
C PRO A 206 -8.74 7.84 -1.47
N GLY A 207 -8.38 8.73 -2.38
CA GLY A 207 -9.10 10.01 -2.56
C GLY A 207 -8.20 11.11 -3.12
N GLN A 208 -8.82 12.25 -3.35
CA GLN A 208 -8.18 13.41 -3.99
C GLN A 208 -7.09 14.03 -3.11
N GLY A 209 -6.04 14.56 -3.74
CA GLY A 209 -4.94 15.25 -3.05
C GLY A 209 -5.42 16.46 -2.26
N GLU A 210 -6.33 17.24 -2.84
CA GLU A 210 -6.86 18.48 -2.29
C GLU A 210 -7.80 18.28 -1.10
N THR A 211 -8.37 17.09 -0.95
CA THR A 211 -9.28 16.75 0.15
C THR A 211 -8.62 15.82 1.14
N VAL A 212 -8.48 14.54 0.78
CA VAL A 212 -7.90 13.51 1.67
C VAL A 212 -6.44 13.80 1.99
N GLY A 213 -5.63 14.12 0.96
CA GLY A 213 -4.21 14.41 1.14
C GLY A 213 -3.99 15.65 2.01
N ALA A 214 -4.64 16.76 1.68
CA ALA A 214 -4.53 18.03 2.42
C ALA A 214 -4.94 17.86 3.89
N ARG A 215 -6.04 17.14 4.16
CA ARG A 215 -6.52 16.90 5.53
C ARG A 215 -5.53 16.05 6.33
N LEU A 216 -4.98 14.98 5.73
CA LEU A 216 -3.98 14.14 6.38
C LEU A 216 -2.72 14.93 6.77
N VAL A 217 -2.23 15.76 5.85
CA VAL A 217 -0.98 16.53 6.07
C VAL A 217 -1.16 17.67 7.08
N ALA A 218 -2.34 18.29 7.11
CA ALA A 218 -2.62 19.42 7.99
C ALA A 218 -2.95 19.02 9.44
N ASP A 219 -3.21 17.74 9.71
CA ASP A 219 -3.64 17.28 11.04
C ASP A 219 -2.45 17.21 12.01
N GLU A 220 -2.64 17.70 13.24
CA GLU A 220 -1.60 17.73 14.27
C GLU A 220 -1.12 16.35 14.74
N ARG A 221 -1.90 15.29 14.51
CA ARG A 221 -1.54 13.89 14.80
C ARG A 221 -0.55 13.33 13.77
N THR A 222 -0.39 13.98 12.64
CA THR A 222 0.58 13.60 11.60
C THR A 222 1.98 14.04 12.02
N MET A 223 2.85 13.08 12.30
CA MET A 223 4.19 13.33 12.81
C MET A 223 5.28 13.37 11.71
N GLY A 224 4.93 12.97 10.50
CA GLY A 224 5.82 12.99 9.35
C GLY A 224 5.08 12.76 8.03
N VAL A 225 5.67 13.24 6.95
CA VAL A 225 5.15 13.06 5.59
C VAL A 225 6.26 12.56 4.69
N VAL A 226 6.02 11.48 3.97
CA VAL A 226 6.87 10.95 2.90
C VAL A 226 6.08 11.04 1.60
N PHE A 227 6.63 11.70 0.61
CA PHE A 227 5.96 11.87 -0.68
C PHE A 227 6.92 11.84 -1.86
N THR A 228 6.41 11.53 -3.02
CA THR A 228 7.13 11.56 -4.30
C THR A 228 6.21 12.11 -5.38
#